data_5d2edb88ee4f5c1952bd39bba27e2667
#
_entry.id   5d2edb88ee4f5c1952bd39bba27e2667
#
_cell.length_a   1.000
_cell.length_b   1.000
_cell.length_c   1.000
_cell.angle_alpha   90.00
_cell.angle_beta   90.00
_cell.angle_gamma   90.00
#
_symmetry.space_group_name_H-M   'P 1'
#
loop_
_entity.id
_entity.type
_entity.pdbx_description
1 polymer ?
#
loop_
_entity_poly.entity_id
_entity_poly.type
_entity_poly.pdbx_seq_one_letter_code
_entity_poly.pdbx_strand_id
1 'polypeptide(L)'
;MHESNPQSMHEAPTPNAFLIQDEVRQAFGWSEVDDIESAVDLQLLLEHHPHWSPLQREHTLQRVEKQLLGAQRVIILGAAIEENELVSYNRPGDIFVAADGAVGALPGYSQLACIVSDLDGGEFLNAAAKQGQTVVVHAHGDNKQRWAESLSSWQQCPQPPSLILSHQVNQTILGMHNFGGFTDGDRALCFVLSLGVHPKNVELVGFSLNQVGQWSGITIAETKLKKLKWMERIVSELGFGHFIKK
;
A
#
# COMPACT_ATOMS: atom_id res chain seq x y z
N MET A 1 14.94 -29.60 -16.61
CA MET A 1 14.08 -29.58 -15.40
C MET A 1 14.37 -28.27 -14.67
N HIS A 2 13.53 -27.24 -14.91
CA HIS A 2 13.59 -26.03 -14.13
C HIS A 2 12.75 -26.29 -12.89
N GLU A 3 13.41 -26.43 -11.75
CA GLU A 3 12.75 -26.37 -10.44
C GLU A 3 12.16 -24.97 -10.31
N SER A 4 10.84 -24.87 -10.34
CA SER A 4 10.11 -23.68 -9.94
C SER A 4 10.38 -23.45 -8.46
N ASN A 5 11.19 -22.44 -8.17
CA ASN A 5 11.37 -21.93 -6.81
C ASN A 5 9.97 -21.58 -6.25
N PRO A 6 9.53 -22.10 -5.11
CA PRO A 6 8.27 -21.72 -4.54
C PRO A 6 8.34 -20.20 -4.28
N GLN A 7 7.39 -19.43 -4.83
CA GLN A 7 7.24 -18.02 -4.51
C GLN A 7 7.26 -17.85 -2.99
N SER A 8 8.18 -17.05 -2.49
CA SER A 8 8.19 -16.67 -1.09
C SER A 8 6.89 -15.90 -0.82
N MET A 9 5.91 -16.55 -0.22
CA MET A 9 4.70 -15.86 0.21
C MET A 9 5.07 -15.02 1.42
N HIS A 10 5.10 -13.71 1.25
CA HIS A 10 5.16 -12.79 2.37
C HIS A 10 3.83 -12.84 3.11
N GLU A 11 3.86 -13.31 4.34
CA GLU A 11 2.70 -13.40 5.21
C GLU A 11 2.48 -12.07 5.93
N ALA A 12 1.24 -11.78 6.28
CA ALA A 12 0.92 -10.63 7.13
C ALA A 12 1.72 -10.68 8.44
N PRO A 13 2.11 -9.51 8.99
CA PRO A 13 3.04 -9.43 10.13
C PRO A 13 2.50 -10.09 11.41
N THR A 14 1.19 -10.30 11.49
CA THR A 14 0.54 -11.04 12.57
C THR A 14 -0.69 -11.80 12.05
N PRO A 15 -1.07 -12.96 12.66
CA PRO A 15 -2.32 -13.63 12.31
C PRO A 15 -3.57 -12.77 12.49
N ASN A 16 -3.56 -11.83 13.45
CA ASN A 16 -4.67 -10.90 13.67
C ASN A 16 -4.91 -9.95 12.50
N ALA A 17 -3.89 -9.67 11.67
CA ALA A 17 -4.04 -8.80 10.52
C ALA A 17 -5.07 -9.32 9.49
N PHE A 18 -5.24 -10.63 9.40
CA PHE A 18 -6.29 -11.27 8.58
C PHE A 18 -7.66 -11.22 9.27
N LEU A 19 -7.71 -11.54 10.57
CA LEU A 19 -8.96 -11.55 11.33
C LEU A 19 -9.62 -10.16 11.34
N ILE A 20 -8.82 -9.10 11.40
CA ILE A 20 -9.33 -7.73 11.34
C ILE A 20 -10.00 -7.45 9.98
N GLN A 21 -9.51 -8.00 8.88
CA GLN A 21 -10.15 -7.82 7.57
C GLN A 21 -11.56 -8.40 7.54
N ASP A 22 -11.79 -9.56 8.17
CA ASP A 22 -13.12 -10.16 8.30
C ASP A 22 -14.04 -9.32 9.19
N GLU A 23 -13.53 -8.83 10.32
CA GLU A 23 -14.28 -7.95 11.22
C GLU A 23 -14.67 -6.64 10.53
N VAL A 24 -13.78 -6.06 9.73
CA VAL A 24 -14.04 -4.86 8.93
C VAL A 24 -15.16 -5.13 7.91
N ARG A 25 -15.05 -6.22 7.13
CA ARG A 25 -16.10 -6.59 6.18
C ARG A 25 -17.47 -6.70 6.85
N GLN A 26 -17.55 -7.37 8.00
CA GLN A 26 -18.76 -7.46 8.77
C GLN A 26 -19.28 -6.10 9.24
N ALA A 27 -18.39 -5.24 9.76
CA ALA A 27 -18.77 -3.93 10.30
C ALA A 27 -19.30 -2.96 9.22
N PHE A 28 -18.82 -3.09 7.97
CA PHE A 28 -19.24 -2.25 6.85
C PHE A 28 -20.28 -2.93 5.94
N GLY A 29 -20.59 -4.21 6.17
CA GLY A 29 -21.52 -4.97 5.33
C GLY A 29 -20.97 -5.25 3.93
N TRP A 30 -19.64 -5.37 3.77
CA TRP A 30 -18.99 -5.63 2.49
C TRP A 30 -18.94 -7.12 2.17
N SER A 31 -18.98 -7.42 0.87
CA SER A 31 -18.96 -8.78 0.35
C SER A 31 -17.53 -9.28 0.15
N GLU A 32 -17.21 -10.43 0.73
CA GLU A 32 -15.95 -11.12 0.44
C GLU A 32 -15.89 -11.59 -1.02
N VAL A 33 -17.05 -11.94 -1.60
CA VAL A 33 -17.10 -12.38 -3.01
C VAL A 33 -16.66 -11.25 -3.94
N ASP A 34 -17.08 -10.00 -3.69
CA ASP A 34 -16.68 -8.86 -4.50
C ASP A 34 -15.17 -8.59 -4.38
N ASP A 35 -14.59 -8.77 -3.18
CA ASP A 35 -13.15 -8.68 -2.96
C ASP A 35 -12.39 -9.76 -3.76
N ILE A 36 -12.89 -11.01 -3.73
CA ILE A 36 -12.32 -12.13 -4.51
C ILE A 36 -12.38 -11.83 -6.00
N GLU A 37 -13.54 -11.44 -6.50
CA GLU A 37 -13.74 -11.14 -7.93
C GLU A 37 -12.82 -10.00 -8.39
N SER A 38 -12.72 -8.92 -7.62
CA SER A 38 -11.84 -7.80 -7.95
C SER A 38 -10.37 -8.24 -8.03
N ALA A 39 -9.91 -9.03 -7.06
CA ALA A 39 -8.53 -9.49 -7.03
C ALA A 39 -8.22 -10.50 -8.16
N VAL A 40 -9.10 -11.45 -8.41
CA VAL A 40 -8.94 -12.43 -9.50
C VAL A 40 -8.95 -11.74 -10.86
N ASP A 41 -9.85 -10.80 -11.10
CA ASP A 41 -9.93 -10.07 -12.36
C ASP A 41 -8.68 -9.22 -12.61
N LEU A 42 -8.17 -8.55 -11.56
CA LEU A 42 -6.91 -7.81 -11.66
C LEU A 42 -5.72 -8.73 -11.99
N GLN A 43 -5.64 -9.88 -11.31
CA GLN A 43 -4.60 -10.88 -11.56
C GLN A 43 -4.65 -11.39 -13.01
N LEU A 44 -5.83 -11.77 -13.49
CA LEU A 44 -6.02 -12.27 -14.87
C LEU A 44 -5.71 -11.20 -15.92
N LEU A 45 -6.12 -9.95 -15.69
CA LEU A 45 -5.83 -8.83 -16.59
C LEU A 45 -4.32 -8.67 -16.80
N LEU A 46 -3.52 -8.90 -15.76
CA LEU A 46 -2.08 -8.65 -15.77
C LEU A 46 -1.22 -9.91 -15.99
N GLU A 47 -1.83 -11.08 -16.15
CA GLU A 47 -1.11 -12.37 -16.28
C GLU A 47 -0.08 -12.35 -17.43
N HIS A 48 -0.47 -11.81 -18.56
CA HIS A 48 0.38 -11.73 -19.77
C HIS A 48 0.73 -10.29 -20.17
N HIS A 49 0.54 -9.33 -19.25
CA HIS A 49 0.78 -7.93 -19.56
C HIS A 49 2.29 -7.65 -19.78
N PRO A 50 2.70 -6.95 -20.86
CA PRO A 50 4.10 -6.78 -21.22
C PRO A 50 4.94 -6.06 -20.16
N HIS A 51 4.34 -5.16 -19.39
CA HIS A 51 5.03 -4.38 -18.34
C HIS A 51 4.80 -4.93 -16.93
N TRP A 52 3.76 -5.76 -16.71
CA TRP A 52 3.32 -6.13 -15.36
C TRP A 52 3.04 -7.63 -15.20
N SER A 53 3.73 -8.47 -15.99
CA SER A 53 3.65 -9.93 -15.85
C SER A 53 4.04 -10.40 -14.44
N PRO A 54 3.66 -11.61 -14.03
CA PRO A 54 4.02 -12.15 -12.71
C PRO A 54 5.51 -12.04 -12.39
N LEU A 55 6.37 -12.34 -13.38
CA LEU A 55 7.83 -12.25 -13.22
C LEU A 55 8.30 -10.81 -12.95
N GLN A 56 7.74 -9.82 -13.64
CA GLN A 56 8.10 -8.42 -13.46
C GLN A 56 7.64 -7.90 -12.10
N ARG A 57 6.46 -8.32 -11.64
CA ARG A 57 5.95 -7.99 -10.31
C ARG A 57 6.80 -8.60 -9.20
N GLU A 58 7.24 -9.85 -9.36
CA GLU A 58 8.15 -10.51 -8.43
C GLU A 58 9.51 -9.79 -8.35
N HIS A 59 10.11 -9.43 -9.49
CA HIS A 59 11.34 -8.63 -9.49
C HIS A 59 11.14 -7.26 -8.84
N THR A 60 9.96 -6.66 -9.00
CA THR A 60 9.62 -5.39 -8.36
C THR A 60 9.58 -5.54 -6.84
N LEU A 61 8.91 -6.60 -6.35
CA LEU A 61 8.82 -6.89 -4.92
C LEU A 61 10.21 -7.10 -4.31
N GLN A 62 11.04 -7.95 -4.92
CA GLN A 62 12.42 -8.20 -4.47
C GLN A 62 13.29 -6.94 -4.43
N ARG A 63 13.13 -6.04 -5.42
CA ARG A 63 13.84 -4.77 -5.46
C ARG A 63 13.40 -3.85 -4.32
N VAL A 64 12.09 -3.73 -4.07
CA VAL A 64 11.54 -2.94 -2.98
C VAL A 64 11.96 -3.51 -1.62
N GLU A 65 11.85 -4.82 -1.44
CA GLU A 65 12.30 -5.52 -0.23
C GLU A 65 13.78 -5.20 0.06
N LYS A 66 14.65 -5.38 -0.92
CA LYS A 66 16.09 -5.07 -0.77
C LYS A 66 16.33 -3.61 -0.40
N GLN A 67 15.58 -2.68 -0.99
CA GLN A 67 15.69 -1.24 -0.70
C GLN A 67 15.26 -0.94 0.74
N LEU A 68 14.15 -1.52 1.20
CA LEU A 68 13.63 -1.32 2.55
C LEU A 68 14.53 -1.96 3.61
N LEU A 69 15.03 -3.17 3.38
CA LEU A 69 15.95 -3.85 4.31
C LEU A 69 17.31 -3.16 4.42
N GLY A 70 17.75 -2.46 3.37
CA GLY A 70 18.98 -1.67 3.35
C GLY A 70 18.82 -0.27 3.96
N ALA A 71 17.62 0.18 4.29
CA ALA A 71 17.36 1.50 4.82
C ALA A 71 17.84 1.63 6.29
N GLN A 72 18.34 2.81 6.66
CA GLN A 72 18.57 3.14 8.07
C GLN A 72 17.24 3.39 8.80
N ARG A 73 16.29 4.08 8.11
CA ARG A 73 14.92 4.28 8.55
C ARG A 73 13.97 4.15 7.37
N VAL A 74 12.83 3.54 7.62
CA VAL A 74 11.69 3.51 6.70
C VAL A 74 10.61 4.42 7.27
N ILE A 75 10.28 5.47 6.55
CA ILE A 75 9.28 6.46 6.95
C ILE A 75 8.01 6.21 6.14
N ILE A 76 6.91 5.90 6.82
CA ILE A 76 5.61 5.70 6.20
C ILE A 76 4.82 7.00 6.30
N LEU A 77 4.43 7.54 5.14
CA LEU A 77 3.72 8.80 5.02
C LEU A 77 2.21 8.56 4.96
N GLY A 78 1.49 9.10 5.92
CA GLY A 78 0.03 9.12 5.96
C GLY A 78 -0.55 10.43 5.42
N ALA A 79 -1.84 10.44 5.09
CA ALA A 79 -2.50 11.55 4.41
C ALA A 79 -2.57 12.87 5.22
N ALA A 80 -2.38 12.82 6.54
CA ALA A 80 -2.40 14.01 7.41
C ALA A 80 -1.00 14.60 7.67
N ILE A 81 -0.01 14.26 6.85
CA ILE A 81 1.33 14.83 6.93
C ILE A 81 1.32 16.31 6.55
N GLU A 82 2.05 17.11 7.32
CA GLU A 82 2.29 18.53 7.06
C GLU A 82 3.68 18.74 6.46
N GLU A 83 3.86 19.75 5.62
CA GLU A 83 5.12 20.01 4.92
C GLU A 83 6.33 20.20 5.86
N ASN A 84 6.10 20.83 7.02
CA ASN A 84 7.13 21.06 8.04
C ASN A 84 7.61 19.75 8.71
N GLU A 85 6.81 18.70 8.72
CA GLU A 85 7.17 17.42 9.32
C GLU A 85 8.25 16.71 8.51
N LEU A 86 8.24 16.85 7.18
CA LEU A 86 9.22 16.22 6.30
C LEU A 86 10.65 16.75 6.46
N VAL A 87 10.82 17.97 6.97
CA VAL A 87 12.14 18.58 7.15
C VAL A 87 13.06 17.71 8.02
N SER A 88 12.48 16.96 8.97
CA SER A 88 13.22 16.07 9.88
C SER A 88 13.59 14.72 9.26
N TYR A 89 13.05 14.38 8.08
CA TYR A 89 13.08 13.05 7.47
C TYR A 89 13.83 12.99 6.13
N ASN A 90 14.49 14.00 5.69
CA ASN A 90 15.25 13.99 4.43
C ASN A 90 16.75 13.76 4.70
N ARG A 91 17.10 12.66 5.36
CA ARG A 91 18.49 12.30 5.70
C ARG A 91 19.00 11.21 4.76
N PRO A 92 20.31 11.16 4.50
CA PRO A 92 20.90 10.02 3.80
C PRO A 92 20.56 8.71 4.53
N GLY A 93 20.03 7.74 3.80
CA GLY A 93 19.61 6.44 4.33
C GLY A 93 18.15 6.36 4.79
N ASP A 94 17.40 7.45 4.75
CA ASP A 94 15.94 7.42 4.89
C ASP A 94 15.30 6.94 3.60
N ILE A 95 14.30 6.07 3.72
CA ILE A 95 13.49 5.59 2.60
C ILE A 95 12.02 5.80 2.94
N PHE A 96 11.26 6.31 1.97
CA PHE A 96 9.85 6.59 2.13
C PHE A 96 8.97 5.50 1.52
N VAL A 97 7.85 5.20 2.20
CA VAL A 97 6.70 4.49 1.66
C VAL A 97 5.49 5.41 1.84
N ALA A 98 4.81 5.73 0.77
CA ALA A 98 3.67 6.65 0.84
C ALA A 98 2.35 5.88 0.84
N ALA A 99 1.42 6.29 1.70
CA ALA A 99 0.04 5.84 1.66
C ALA A 99 -0.74 6.73 0.68
N ASP A 100 -1.03 6.17 -0.48
CA ASP A 100 -1.88 6.75 -1.51
C ASP A 100 -1.47 8.20 -1.89
N GLY A 101 -2.37 9.16 -1.83
CA GLY A 101 -2.11 10.57 -2.16
C GLY A 101 -1.05 11.26 -1.30
N ALA A 102 -0.63 10.67 -0.15
CA ALA A 102 0.45 11.21 0.67
C ALA A 102 1.80 11.33 -0.07
N VAL A 103 1.96 10.65 -1.19
CA VAL A 103 3.12 10.82 -2.09
C VAL A 103 3.28 12.26 -2.56
N GLY A 104 2.19 13.04 -2.63
CA GLY A 104 2.21 14.46 -3.00
C GLY A 104 2.95 15.36 -2.01
N ALA A 105 3.15 14.93 -0.77
CA ALA A 105 3.94 15.68 0.21
C ALA A 105 5.45 15.65 -0.10
N LEU A 106 5.92 14.69 -0.89
CA LEU A 106 7.35 14.57 -1.21
C LEU A 106 7.79 15.59 -2.26
N PRO A 107 8.90 16.32 -2.04
CA PRO A 107 9.44 17.26 -3.02
C PRO A 107 10.05 16.56 -4.26
N GLY A 108 10.22 15.24 -4.20
CA GLY A 108 10.76 14.38 -5.25
C GLY A 108 10.80 12.94 -4.80
N TYR A 109 11.10 12.02 -5.72
CA TYR A 109 10.92 10.59 -5.51
C TYR A 109 12.21 9.79 -5.36
N SER A 110 13.36 10.43 -5.20
CA SER A 110 14.67 9.73 -5.14
C SER A 110 14.81 8.77 -3.95
N GLN A 111 14.10 9.01 -2.86
CA GLN A 111 14.08 8.18 -1.66
C GLN A 111 12.74 7.40 -1.50
N LEU A 112 11.85 7.46 -2.48
CA LEU A 112 10.59 6.73 -2.46
C LEU A 112 10.81 5.28 -2.90
N ALA A 113 10.47 4.31 -2.04
CA ALA A 113 10.49 2.90 -2.38
C ALA A 113 9.23 2.50 -3.16
N CYS A 114 8.06 2.87 -2.65
CA CYS A 114 6.78 2.59 -3.28
C CYS A 114 5.64 3.42 -2.69
N ILE A 115 4.49 3.35 -3.35
CA ILE A 115 3.21 3.91 -2.91
C ILE A 115 2.26 2.73 -2.68
N VAL A 116 1.61 2.65 -1.53
CA VAL A 116 0.56 1.66 -1.23
C VAL A 116 -0.79 2.32 -1.39
N SER A 117 -1.66 1.78 -2.27
CA SER A 117 -2.86 2.49 -2.68
C SER A 117 -3.98 1.56 -3.15
N ASP A 118 -5.23 1.90 -2.84
CA ASP A 118 -6.44 1.37 -3.46
C ASP A 118 -6.90 2.22 -4.67
N LEU A 119 -6.04 3.16 -5.10
CA LEU A 119 -6.14 3.99 -6.29
C LEU A 119 -7.17 5.13 -6.20
N ASP A 120 -7.44 5.63 -5.02
CA ASP A 120 -8.28 6.82 -4.82
C ASP A 120 -7.49 8.12 -4.57
N GLY A 121 -6.15 8.08 -4.55
CA GLY A 121 -5.21 9.18 -4.29
C GLY A 121 -5.11 10.28 -5.37
N GLY A 122 -5.98 10.22 -6.35
CA GLY A 122 -6.19 11.31 -7.29
C GLY A 122 -4.95 11.71 -8.10
N GLU A 123 -4.73 13.03 -8.22
CA GLU A 123 -3.69 13.57 -9.09
C GLU A 123 -2.25 13.29 -8.60
N PHE A 124 -2.02 13.24 -7.30
CA PHE A 124 -0.67 13.03 -6.75
C PHE A 124 -0.18 11.61 -7.01
N LEU A 125 -1.02 10.61 -6.76
CA LEU A 125 -0.74 9.23 -7.11
C LEU A 125 -0.47 9.09 -8.62
N ASN A 126 -1.36 9.65 -9.45
CA ASN A 126 -1.22 9.57 -10.90
C ASN A 126 0.05 10.26 -11.41
N ALA A 127 0.43 11.40 -10.83
CA ALA A 127 1.65 12.11 -11.19
C ALA A 127 2.90 11.27 -10.87
N ALA A 128 2.95 10.64 -9.71
CA ALA A 128 4.05 9.75 -9.31
C ALA A 128 4.10 8.48 -10.18
N ALA A 129 2.96 7.83 -10.42
CA ALA A 129 2.88 6.64 -11.26
C ALA A 129 3.35 6.94 -12.70
N LYS A 130 2.95 8.06 -13.29
CA LYS A 130 3.38 8.50 -14.63
C LYS A 130 4.88 8.82 -14.72
N GLN A 131 5.56 9.02 -13.61
CA GLN A 131 7.01 9.14 -13.51
C GLN A 131 7.70 7.78 -13.21
N GLY A 132 7.00 6.66 -13.38
CA GLY A 132 7.55 5.32 -13.24
C GLY A 132 7.74 4.86 -11.78
N GLN A 133 7.13 5.55 -10.80
CA GLN A 133 7.25 5.14 -9.40
C GLN A 133 6.52 3.81 -9.14
N THR A 134 7.03 3.03 -8.19
CA THR A 134 6.43 1.73 -7.84
C THR A 134 5.12 1.91 -7.08
N VAL A 135 4.08 1.18 -7.48
CA VAL A 135 2.78 1.17 -6.81
C VAL A 135 2.43 -0.24 -6.35
N VAL A 136 2.15 -0.38 -5.06
CA VAL A 136 1.50 -1.56 -4.49
C VAL A 136 -0.01 -1.36 -4.67
N VAL A 137 -0.56 -1.98 -5.70
CA VAL A 137 -1.98 -1.85 -6.06
C VAL A 137 -2.79 -2.81 -5.21
N HIS A 138 -3.71 -2.29 -4.41
CA HIS A 138 -4.61 -3.07 -3.59
C HIS A 138 -5.97 -3.25 -4.28
N ALA A 139 -6.37 -4.51 -4.52
CA ALA A 139 -7.66 -4.86 -5.08
C ALA A 139 -8.68 -5.20 -3.98
N HIS A 140 -9.85 -4.58 -4.05
CA HIS A 140 -11.04 -4.91 -3.25
C HIS A 140 -12.33 -4.63 -4.03
N GLY A 141 -13.50 -5.01 -3.50
CA GLY A 141 -14.76 -4.98 -4.22
C GLY A 141 -15.13 -3.61 -4.80
N ASP A 142 -14.84 -2.53 -4.07
CA ASP A 142 -15.24 -1.17 -4.45
C ASP A 142 -14.32 -0.49 -5.48
N ASN A 143 -13.15 -1.05 -5.81
CA ASN A 143 -12.18 -0.30 -6.62
C ASN A 143 -11.89 -0.90 -8.01
N LYS A 144 -12.68 -1.89 -8.45
CA LYS A 144 -12.49 -2.55 -9.75
C LYS A 144 -12.44 -1.58 -10.93
N GLN A 145 -13.35 -0.61 -10.99
CA GLN A 145 -13.33 0.39 -12.04
C GLN A 145 -12.08 1.29 -11.94
N ARG A 146 -11.71 1.72 -10.73
CA ARG A 146 -10.56 2.60 -10.50
C ARG A 146 -9.25 1.97 -10.95
N TRP A 147 -8.98 0.69 -10.57
CA TRP A 147 -7.74 0.06 -11.01
C TRP A 147 -7.74 -0.19 -12.53
N ALA A 148 -8.88 -0.50 -13.15
CA ALA A 148 -8.95 -0.67 -14.59
C ALA A 148 -8.63 0.63 -15.36
N GLU A 149 -9.20 1.76 -14.93
CA GLU A 149 -8.94 3.09 -15.52
C GLU A 149 -7.49 3.53 -15.31
N SER A 150 -6.96 3.38 -14.09
CA SER A 150 -5.59 3.76 -13.76
C SER A 150 -4.57 2.97 -14.59
N LEU A 151 -4.70 1.65 -14.64
CA LEU A 151 -3.81 0.79 -15.41
C LEU A 151 -3.89 1.08 -16.91
N SER A 152 -5.11 1.32 -17.45
CA SER A 152 -5.29 1.71 -18.84
C SER A 152 -4.58 3.03 -19.19
N SER A 153 -4.56 3.97 -18.26
CA SER A 153 -3.83 5.24 -18.41
C SER A 153 -2.31 5.04 -18.29
N TRP A 154 -1.86 4.29 -17.28
CA TRP A 154 -0.45 4.14 -16.97
C TRP A 154 0.33 3.32 -17.99
N GLN A 155 -0.30 2.30 -18.62
CA GLN A 155 0.36 1.51 -19.68
C GLN A 155 0.79 2.34 -20.89
N GLN A 156 0.19 3.51 -21.09
CA GLN A 156 0.50 4.40 -22.21
C GLN A 156 1.65 5.38 -21.90
N CYS A 157 2.14 5.39 -20.66
CA CYS A 157 3.25 6.25 -20.28
C CYS A 157 4.57 5.75 -20.87
N PRO A 158 5.52 6.65 -21.20
CA PRO A 158 6.86 6.26 -21.65
C PRO A 158 7.60 5.37 -20.63
N GLN A 159 7.31 5.54 -19.36
CA GLN A 159 7.81 4.73 -18.25
C GLN A 159 6.62 4.34 -17.37
N PRO A 160 5.92 3.24 -17.67
CA PRO A 160 4.86 2.75 -16.81
C PRO A 160 5.36 2.46 -15.40
N PRO A 161 4.54 2.65 -14.33
CA PRO A 161 4.93 2.32 -12.98
C PRO A 161 5.27 0.83 -12.86
N SER A 162 6.20 0.48 -11.97
CA SER A 162 6.36 -0.91 -11.55
C SER A 162 5.25 -1.27 -10.57
N LEU A 163 4.70 -2.49 -10.65
CA LEU A 163 3.58 -2.91 -9.81
C LEU A 163 3.94 -4.05 -8.87
N ILE A 164 3.34 -4.03 -7.70
CA ILE A 164 3.15 -5.15 -6.77
C ILE A 164 1.64 -5.25 -6.57
N LEU A 165 1.06 -6.46 -6.56
CA LEU A 165 -0.38 -6.64 -6.38
C LEU A 165 -0.69 -7.17 -4.99
N SER A 166 -1.70 -6.58 -4.36
CA SER A 166 -2.20 -7.02 -3.06
C SER A 166 -3.73 -7.13 -3.03
N HIS A 167 -4.22 -7.90 -2.07
CA HIS A 167 -5.65 -8.13 -1.83
C HIS A 167 -5.92 -8.27 -0.33
N GLN A 168 -7.21 -8.44 0.04
CA GLN A 168 -7.65 -8.58 1.43
C GLN A 168 -8.51 -9.84 1.68
N VAL A 169 -8.33 -10.90 0.88
CA VAL A 169 -9.04 -12.15 1.06
C VAL A 169 -8.16 -13.23 1.66
N ASN A 170 -8.77 -14.19 2.37
CA ASN A 170 -8.04 -15.26 3.06
C ASN A 170 -7.48 -16.34 2.13
N GLN A 171 -8.01 -16.45 0.89
CA GLN A 171 -7.50 -17.40 -0.08
C GLN A 171 -6.24 -16.91 -0.78
N THR A 172 -5.35 -17.81 -1.13
CA THR A 172 -4.17 -17.51 -1.93
C THR A 172 -4.57 -17.19 -3.37
N ILE A 173 -4.13 -16.05 -3.89
CA ILE A 173 -4.25 -15.67 -5.31
C ILE A 173 -2.84 -15.60 -5.88
N LEU A 174 -2.57 -16.44 -6.89
CA LEU A 174 -1.23 -16.56 -7.47
C LEU A 174 -0.73 -15.22 -8.04
N GLY A 175 0.46 -14.80 -7.64
CA GLY A 175 1.05 -13.53 -8.09
C GLY A 175 0.48 -12.28 -7.42
N MET A 176 -0.30 -12.46 -6.35
CA MET A 176 -0.78 -11.40 -5.45
C MET A 176 -0.48 -11.76 -3.99
N HIS A 177 -0.53 -10.77 -3.10
CA HIS A 177 -0.18 -10.92 -1.69
C HIS A 177 -1.26 -10.32 -0.79
N ASN A 178 -1.54 -10.98 0.34
CA ASN A 178 -2.30 -10.35 1.42
C ASN A 178 -1.32 -9.96 2.55
N PHE A 179 -0.88 -8.72 2.55
CA PHE A 179 0.00 -8.18 3.60
C PHE A 179 -0.75 -7.82 4.88
N GLY A 180 -2.06 -7.89 4.89
CA GLY A 180 -2.91 -7.39 5.98
C GLY A 180 -3.21 -5.90 5.86
N GLY A 181 -3.79 -5.35 6.94
CA GLY A 181 -4.19 -3.94 6.97
C GLY A 181 -5.58 -3.69 6.37
N PHE A 182 -6.02 -2.43 6.47
CA PHE A 182 -7.34 -2.00 6.03
C PHE A 182 -7.34 -0.65 5.28
N THR A 183 -6.71 0.41 5.83
CA THR A 183 -6.50 1.67 5.13
C THR A 183 -5.10 1.70 4.51
N ASP A 184 -4.84 2.54 3.52
CA ASP A 184 -3.54 2.55 2.85
C ASP A 184 -2.37 2.81 3.81
N GLY A 185 -2.59 3.60 4.86
CA GLY A 185 -1.58 3.84 5.89
C GLY A 185 -1.20 2.60 6.67
N ASP A 186 -2.18 1.88 7.22
CA ASP A 186 -1.90 0.65 7.97
C ASP A 186 -1.55 -0.52 7.06
N ARG A 187 -2.04 -0.57 5.81
CA ARG A 187 -1.55 -1.50 4.77
C ARG A 187 -0.07 -1.26 4.46
N ALA A 188 0.36 0.00 4.36
CA ALA A 188 1.77 0.33 4.15
C ALA A 188 2.63 -0.15 5.32
N LEU A 189 2.16 -0.01 6.57
CA LEU A 189 2.84 -0.53 7.75
C LEU A 189 2.92 -2.07 7.70
N CYS A 190 1.80 -2.75 7.46
CA CYS A 190 1.76 -4.21 7.31
C CYS A 190 2.70 -4.69 6.20
N PHE A 191 2.70 -4.04 5.04
CA PHE A 191 3.59 -4.33 3.92
C PHE A 191 5.06 -4.23 4.32
N VAL A 192 5.48 -3.13 4.91
CA VAL A 192 6.87 -2.91 5.34
C VAL A 192 7.33 -3.96 6.35
N LEU A 193 6.47 -4.28 7.33
CA LEU A 193 6.79 -5.29 8.34
C LEU A 193 6.81 -6.71 7.77
N SER A 194 5.92 -7.05 6.84
CA SER A 194 5.89 -8.37 6.18
C SER A 194 7.13 -8.62 5.31
N LEU A 195 7.78 -7.57 4.83
CA LEU A 195 9.07 -7.66 4.14
C LEU A 195 10.28 -7.76 5.09
N GLY A 196 10.05 -7.91 6.39
CA GLY A 196 11.10 -8.17 7.38
C GLY A 196 11.81 -6.92 7.90
N VAL A 197 11.32 -5.71 7.61
CA VAL A 197 11.88 -4.48 8.19
C VAL A 197 11.67 -4.50 9.71
N HIS A 198 12.77 -4.32 10.46
CA HIS A 198 12.69 -4.36 11.91
C HIS A 198 11.86 -3.17 12.44
N PRO A 199 10.89 -3.37 13.35
CA PRO A 199 10.01 -2.31 13.85
C PRO A 199 10.72 -1.04 14.34
N LYS A 200 11.89 -1.18 14.96
CA LYS A 200 12.69 -0.03 15.44
C LYS A 200 13.19 0.91 14.33
N ASN A 201 13.22 0.44 13.09
CA ASN A 201 13.65 1.20 11.92
C ASN A 201 12.46 1.81 11.16
N VAL A 202 11.22 1.64 11.65
CA VAL A 202 10.01 2.16 11.02
C VAL A 202 9.45 3.32 11.81
N GLU A 203 9.13 4.41 11.12
CA GLU A 203 8.47 5.60 11.69
C GLU A 203 7.22 5.94 10.88
N LEU A 204 6.14 6.37 11.55
CA LEU A 204 4.91 6.81 10.90
C LEU A 204 4.79 8.32 11.03
N VAL A 205 4.48 9.01 9.94
CA VAL A 205 4.30 10.47 9.90
C VAL A 205 3.00 10.79 9.17
N GLY A 206 2.23 11.74 9.71
CA GLY A 206 0.96 12.11 9.10
C GLY A 206 -0.19 11.13 9.36
N PHE A 207 -0.13 10.36 10.45
CA PHE A 207 -1.24 9.52 10.92
C PHE A 207 -2.06 10.29 11.96
N SER A 208 -3.35 10.46 11.73
CA SER A 208 -4.26 11.20 12.61
C SER A 208 -5.63 10.53 12.69
N LEU A 209 -6.28 10.64 13.86
CA LEU A 209 -7.65 10.15 14.07
C LEU A 209 -8.71 11.22 13.81
N ASN A 210 -8.33 12.49 13.87
CA ASN A 210 -9.25 13.62 13.94
C ASN A 210 -9.27 14.47 12.66
N GLN A 211 -8.38 14.18 11.72
CA GLN A 211 -8.25 14.98 10.51
C GLN A 211 -8.38 14.11 9.26
N VAL A 212 -9.21 14.55 8.33
CA VAL A 212 -9.07 14.14 6.93
C VAL A 212 -7.89 14.93 6.39
N GLY A 213 -6.75 14.25 6.19
CA GLY A 213 -5.53 14.92 5.75
C GLY A 213 -5.68 15.54 4.35
N GLN A 214 -4.91 16.58 4.08
CA GLN A 214 -4.93 17.29 2.78
C GLN A 214 -4.56 16.38 1.59
N TRP A 215 -3.85 15.29 1.86
CA TRP A 215 -3.44 14.30 0.86
C TRP A 215 -4.40 13.11 0.75
N SER A 216 -5.55 13.16 1.45
CA SER A 216 -6.60 12.15 1.26
C SER A 216 -7.25 12.33 -0.10
N GLY A 217 -7.54 11.24 -0.78
CA GLY A 217 -8.36 11.23 -1.98
C GLY A 217 -9.81 11.68 -1.71
N ILE A 218 -10.66 11.57 -2.71
CA ILE A 218 -12.09 11.92 -2.59
C ILE A 218 -12.73 10.97 -1.59
N THR A 219 -13.18 11.49 -0.45
CA THR A 219 -13.75 10.67 0.62
C THR A 219 -14.88 11.39 1.36
N ILE A 220 -15.84 10.61 1.86
CA ILE A 220 -16.88 11.10 2.76
C ILE A 220 -16.30 11.13 4.17
N ALA A 221 -16.24 12.32 4.77
CA ALA A 221 -15.58 12.54 6.08
C ALA A 221 -16.09 11.58 7.17
N GLU A 222 -17.41 11.33 7.26
CA GLU A 222 -17.98 10.42 8.27
C GLU A 222 -17.49 8.97 8.09
N THR A 223 -17.48 8.48 6.85
CA THR A 223 -16.96 7.14 6.54
C THR A 223 -15.47 7.05 6.82
N LYS A 224 -14.70 8.10 6.48
CA LYS A 224 -13.28 8.17 6.77
C LYS A 224 -13.02 8.06 8.27
N LEU A 225 -13.71 8.83 9.10
CA LEU A 225 -13.54 8.78 10.56
C LEU A 225 -13.85 7.39 11.15
N LYS A 226 -14.84 6.68 10.58
CA LYS A 226 -15.11 5.28 10.98
C LYS A 226 -13.95 4.36 10.60
N LYS A 227 -13.37 4.53 9.40
CA LYS A 227 -12.20 3.76 8.95
C LYS A 227 -10.97 4.03 9.83
N LEU A 228 -10.75 5.29 10.28
CA LEU A 228 -9.60 5.64 11.11
C LEU A 228 -9.57 4.93 12.47
N LYS A 229 -10.71 4.52 13.03
CA LYS A 229 -10.75 3.70 14.25
C LYS A 229 -10.16 2.31 14.05
N TRP A 230 -10.38 1.74 12.87
CA TRP A 230 -9.78 0.46 12.51
C TRP A 230 -8.27 0.62 12.26
N MET A 231 -7.87 1.69 11.60
CA MET A 231 -6.46 2.04 11.44
C MET A 231 -5.76 2.18 12.80
N GLU A 232 -6.37 2.90 13.76
CA GLU A 232 -5.84 3.04 15.13
C GLU A 232 -5.63 1.67 15.78
N ARG A 233 -6.61 0.76 15.66
CA ARG A 233 -6.53 -0.58 16.22
C ARG A 233 -5.37 -1.36 15.60
N ILE A 234 -5.28 -1.42 14.27
CA ILE A 234 -4.24 -2.17 13.56
C ILE A 234 -2.85 -1.63 13.93
N VAL A 235 -2.66 -0.32 13.82
CA VAL A 235 -1.39 0.36 14.11
C VAL A 235 -0.98 0.15 15.56
N SER A 236 -1.94 0.17 16.51
CA SER A 236 -1.68 -0.05 17.94
C SER A 236 -1.34 -1.51 18.23
N GLU A 237 -2.03 -2.49 17.64
CA GLU A 237 -1.72 -3.92 17.79
C GLU A 237 -0.33 -4.26 17.23
N LEU A 238 0.14 -3.55 16.21
CA LEU A 238 1.51 -3.66 15.68
C LEU A 238 2.56 -2.91 16.52
N GLY A 239 2.17 -2.21 17.59
CA GLY A 239 3.07 -1.48 18.49
C GLY A 239 3.37 -0.04 18.10
N PHE A 240 2.71 0.50 17.09
CA PHE A 240 2.98 1.84 16.53
C PHE A 240 1.95 2.91 16.94
N GLY A 241 1.03 2.61 17.85
CA GLY A 241 -0.02 3.56 18.28
C GLY A 241 0.48 4.90 18.81
N HIS A 242 1.72 4.97 19.28
CA HIS A 242 2.35 6.22 19.76
C HIS A 242 2.67 7.24 18.65
N PHE A 243 2.68 6.82 17.39
CA PHE A 243 2.85 7.73 16.23
C PHE A 243 1.54 8.41 15.79
N ILE A 244 0.38 7.95 16.28
CA ILE A 244 -0.92 8.48 15.85
C ILE A 244 -1.22 9.79 16.60
N LYS A 245 -1.45 10.87 15.84
CA LYS A 245 -1.91 12.15 16.38
C LYS A 245 -3.38 12.04 16.78
N LYS A 246 -3.69 12.41 18.02
CA LYS A 246 -5.05 12.45 18.62
C LYS A 246 -5.62 13.83 18.57
#